data_a60cb1064abd85e26e1647bcb7cfffaf
#
_entry.id   a60cb1064abd85e26e1647bcb7cfffaf
#
_cell.length_a   1.000
_cell.length_b   1.000
_cell.length_c   1.000
_cell.angle_alpha   90.00
_cell.angle_beta   90.00
_cell.angle_gamma   90.00
#
_symmetry.space_group_name_H-M   'P 1'
#
loop_
_entity.id
_entity.type
_entity.pdbx_description
1 polymer ?
#
loop_
_entity_poly.entity_id
_entity_poly.type
_entity_poly.pdbx_seq_one_letter_code
_entity_poly.pdbx_strand_id
1 'polypeptide(L)'
;VRELLRLYKKGYSIALMIDQRVSEGIKSKFFNEDAFTTTIPAQFIKKFNCKVVPIYIERYNDINFNIKIEKPIEFSKGTSTEKITRDLNIWLEKTILKKPGEWIWSHNRWK
;
A
#
# COMPACT_ATOMS: atom_id res chain seq x y z
N VAL A 1 -9.74 11.15 5.30
CA VAL A 1 -9.95 10.94 3.84
C VAL A 1 -10.38 12.24 3.14
N ARG A 2 -11.32 13.04 3.69
CA ARG A 2 -11.80 14.27 3.03
C ARG A 2 -10.68 15.26 2.69
N GLU A 3 -9.74 15.47 3.59
CA GLU A 3 -8.61 16.38 3.39
C GLU A 3 -7.68 15.88 2.27
N LEU A 4 -7.38 14.57 2.25
CA LEU A 4 -6.61 13.95 1.18
C LEU A 4 -7.27 14.15 -0.19
N LEU A 5 -8.60 13.97 -0.26
CA LEU A 5 -9.36 14.19 -1.50
C LEU A 5 -9.29 15.66 -1.95
N ARG A 6 -9.34 16.59 -1.01
CA ARG A 6 -9.23 18.03 -1.29
C ARG A 6 -7.84 18.38 -1.86
N LEU A 7 -6.80 17.84 -1.24
CA LEU A 7 -5.41 18.06 -1.69
C LEU A 7 -5.16 17.43 -3.07
N TYR A 8 -5.63 16.21 -3.27
CA TYR A 8 -5.51 15.54 -4.57
C TYR A 8 -6.15 16.35 -5.71
N LYS A 9 -7.36 16.89 -5.49
CA LYS A 9 -8.03 17.77 -6.46
C LYS A 9 -7.27 19.06 -6.77
N LYS A 10 -6.40 19.50 -5.86
CA LYS A 10 -5.50 20.64 -6.06
C LYS A 10 -4.18 20.26 -6.77
N GLY A 11 -4.03 19.01 -7.21
CA GLY A 11 -2.86 18.54 -7.94
C GLY A 11 -1.76 17.95 -7.07
N TYR A 12 -2.00 17.74 -5.77
CA TYR A 12 -1.03 17.07 -4.90
C TYR A 12 -1.04 15.57 -5.10
N SER A 13 0.12 14.94 -5.07
CA SER A 13 0.25 13.49 -4.93
C SER A 13 0.02 13.09 -3.48
N ILE A 14 -0.53 11.90 -3.27
CA ILE A 14 -0.79 11.36 -1.94
C ILE A 14 0.16 10.19 -1.68
N ALA A 15 0.95 10.28 -0.63
CA ALA A 15 1.78 9.18 -0.16
C ALA A 15 1.07 8.44 0.98
N LEU A 16 1.07 7.11 0.92
CA LEU A 16 0.41 6.26 1.91
C LEU A 16 1.34 5.11 2.32
N MET A 17 1.41 4.82 3.60
CA MET A 17 2.01 3.60 4.14
C MET A 17 0.92 2.54 4.27
N ILE A 18 0.97 1.50 3.45
CA ILE A 18 -0.06 0.47 3.40
C ILE A 18 0.28 -0.79 4.21
N ASP A 19 1.47 -0.84 4.77
CA ASP A 19 1.96 -1.96 5.59
C ASP A 19 1.45 -1.95 7.03
N GLN A 20 0.86 -0.85 7.45
CA GLN A 20 0.39 -0.68 8.82
C GLN A 20 -1.03 -1.25 9.02
N ARG A 21 -1.27 -1.68 10.25
CA ARG A 21 -2.60 -2.04 10.71
C ARG A 21 -3.51 -0.82 10.72
N VAL A 22 -4.77 -1.01 10.34
CA VAL A 22 -5.82 0.00 10.46
C VAL A 22 -7.00 -0.54 11.25
N SER A 23 -7.70 0.32 11.99
CA SER A 23 -8.93 -0.04 12.68
C SER A 23 -10.14 -0.06 11.73
N GLU A 24 -10.07 0.72 10.67
CA GLU A 24 -11.12 0.84 9.66
C GLU A 24 -10.57 0.40 8.31
N GLY A 25 -11.24 -0.53 7.67
CA GLY A 25 -10.82 -1.09 6.38
C GLY A 25 -11.60 -2.34 6.05
N ILE A 26 -11.09 -3.11 5.14
CA ILE A 26 -11.65 -4.41 4.79
C ILE A 26 -10.70 -5.54 5.21
N LYS A 27 -11.26 -6.70 5.53
CA LYS A 27 -10.45 -7.90 5.70
C LYS A 27 -9.92 -8.33 4.34
N SER A 28 -8.62 -8.41 4.23
CA SER A 28 -7.93 -8.88 3.04
C SER A 28 -6.80 -9.81 3.46
N LYS A 29 -6.52 -10.81 2.64
CA LYS A 29 -5.41 -11.73 2.94
C LYS A 29 -4.07 -10.99 2.88
N PHE A 30 -3.25 -11.26 3.89
CA PHE A 30 -1.88 -10.80 4.00
C PHE A 30 -1.06 -11.92 4.63
N PHE A 31 -0.13 -12.53 3.88
CA PHE A 31 0.54 -13.79 4.23
C PHE A 31 -0.44 -14.90 4.65
N ASN A 32 -1.47 -15.11 3.83
CA ASN A 32 -2.56 -16.09 4.02
C ASN A 32 -3.48 -15.88 5.23
N GLU A 33 -3.22 -14.90 6.08
CA GLU A 33 -4.06 -14.56 7.22
C GLU A 33 -4.90 -13.32 6.93
N ASP A 34 -6.08 -13.23 7.53
CA ASP A 34 -6.94 -12.06 7.38
C ASP A 34 -6.37 -10.87 8.15
N ALA A 35 -6.21 -9.75 7.46
CA ALA A 35 -5.75 -8.50 8.05
C ALA A 35 -6.64 -7.33 7.63
N PHE A 36 -7.01 -6.48 8.58
CA PHE A 36 -7.68 -5.23 8.24
C PHE A 36 -6.73 -4.34 7.44
N THR A 37 -7.17 -3.99 6.25
CA THR A 37 -6.36 -3.27 5.27
C THR A 37 -7.08 -2.02 4.81
N THR A 38 -6.35 -0.91 4.74
CA THR A 38 -6.90 0.36 4.28
C THR A 38 -7.41 0.28 2.85
N THR A 39 -8.57 0.86 2.62
CA THR A 39 -9.17 0.97 1.27
C THR A 39 -8.87 2.32 0.61
N ILE A 40 -8.11 3.20 1.26
CA ILE A 40 -7.83 4.54 0.73
C ILE A 40 -7.24 4.49 -0.67
N PRO A 41 -6.21 3.66 -0.98
CA PRO A 41 -5.70 3.55 -2.34
C PRO A 41 -6.79 3.17 -3.35
N ALA A 42 -7.61 2.16 -3.03
CA ALA A 42 -8.70 1.73 -3.90
C ALA A 42 -9.75 2.83 -4.14
N GLN A 43 -10.07 3.61 -3.11
CA GLN A 43 -10.99 4.74 -3.23
C GLN A 43 -10.46 5.81 -4.20
N PHE A 44 -9.17 6.14 -4.13
CA PHE A 44 -8.54 7.09 -5.05
C PHE A 44 -8.50 6.57 -6.49
N ILE A 45 -8.10 5.32 -6.66
CA ILE A 45 -8.06 4.66 -7.98
C ILE A 45 -9.44 4.67 -8.63
N LYS A 46 -10.47 4.25 -7.91
CA LYS A 46 -11.84 4.17 -8.43
C LYS A 46 -12.44 5.54 -8.73
N LYS A 47 -12.11 6.54 -7.93
CA LYS A 47 -12.69 7.88 -8.08
C LYS A 47 -11.98 8.70 -9.17
N PHE A 48 -10.67 8.57 -9.29
CA PHE A 48 -9.85 9.46 -10.13
C PHE A 48 -9.12 8.72 -11.25
N ASN A 49 -9.26 7.40 -11.34
CA ASN A 49 -8.50 6.57 -12.27
C ASN A 49 -6.98 6.84 -12.18
N CYS A 50 -6.48 7.10 -10.97
CA CYS A 50 -5.08 7.43 -10.75
C CYS A 50 -4.20 6.17 -10.78
N LYS A 51 -2.92 6.38 -11.08
CA LYS A 51 -1.88 5.35 -11.01
C LYS A 51 -1.35 5.25 -9.59
N VAL A 52 -0.93 4.07 -9.22
CA VAL A 52 -0.21 3.81 -7.98
C VAL A 52 1.26 3.61 -8.31
N VAL A 53 2.13 4.39 -7.70
CA VAL A 53 3.58 4.24 -7.84
C VAL A 53 4.12 3.58 -6.57
N PRO A 54 4.51 2.30 -6.64
CA PRO A 54 5.10 1.63 -5.50
C PRO A 54 6.50 2.18 -5.22
N ILE A 55 6.76 2.45 -3.95
CA ILE A 55 8.06 2.93 -3.49
C ILE A 55 8.44 2.09 -2.28
N TYR A 56 9.65 1.57 -2.26
CA TYR A 56 10.17 0.95 -1.06
C TYR A 56 11.60 1.37 -0.78
N ILE A 57 11.97 1.29 0.49
CA ILE A 57 13.29 1.69 0.99
C ILE A 57 13.95 0.45 1.55
N GLU A 58 15.16 0.18 1.14
CA GLU A 58 15.99 -0.88 1.70
C GLU A 58 17.25 -0.29 2.31
N ARG A 59 17.65 -0.84 3.45
CA ARG A 59 18.91 -0.49 4.08
C ARG A 59 20.07 -1.28 3.44
N TYR A 60 21.20 -0.63 3.26
CA TYR A 60 22.46 -1.28 2.94
C TYR A 60 23.63 -0.62 3.69
N ASN A 61 24.67 -1.40 3.96
CA ASN A 61 25.84 -0.92 4.72
C ASN A 61 25.47 -0.19 6.04
N ASP A 62 24.51 -0.73 6.77
CA ASP A 62 24.04 -0.31 8.10
C ASP A 62 23.42 1.10 8.17
N ILE A 63 23.97 2.08 7.50
CA ILE A 63 23.57 3.50 7.59
C ILE A 63 23.07 4.10 6.28
N ASN A 64 23.19 3.38 5.19
CA ASN A 64 22.75 3.84 3.88
C ASN A 64 21.41 3.25 3.48
N PHE A 65 20.65 3.97 2.67
CA PHE A 65 19.34 3.55 2.21
C PHE A 65 19.24 3.72 0.70
N ASN A 66 18.69 2.71 0.03
CA ASN A 66 18.26 2.79 -1.36
C ASN A 66 16.76 3.01 -1.41
N ILE A 67 16.32 4.03 -2.13
CA ILE A 67 14.91 4.23 -2.45
C ILE A 67 14.68 3.66 -3.85
N LYS A 68 13.76 2.71 -3.94
CA LYS A 68 13.36 2.11 -5.22
C LYS A 68 11.95 2.55 -5.58
N ILE A 69 11.84 3.21 -6.72
CA ILE A 69 10.58 3.65 -7.29
C ILE A 69 10.26 2.70 -8.44
N GLU A 70 9.19 1.95 -8.33
CA GLU A 70 8.80 0.96 -9.33
C GLU A 70 7.91 1.58 -10.42
N LYS A 71 7.67 0.81 -11.47
CA LYS A 71 6.75 1.22 -12.53
C LYS A 71 5.34 1.42 -11.94
N PRO A 72 4.60 2.44 -12.41
CA PRO A 72 3.23 2.64 -11.98
C PRO A 72 2.36 1.40 -12.23
N ILE A 73 1.53 1.06 -11.25
CA ILE A 73 0.49 0.06 -11.38
C ILE A 73 -0.79 0.75 -11.81
N GLU A 74 -1.43 0.21 -12.83
CA GLU A 74 -2.73 0.64 -13.32
C GLU A 74 -3.75 -0.46 -13.09
N PHE A 75 -4.96 -0.07 -12.70
CA PHE A 75 -6.09 -0.97 -12.54
C PHE A 75 -7.13 -0.67 -13.59
N SER A 76 -7.70 -1.72 -14.20
CA SER A 76 -8.79 -1.58 -15.15
C SER A 76 -9.98 -0.89 -14.50
N LYS A 77 -10.67 -0.04 -15.25
CA LYS A 77 -11.91 0.58 -14.81
C LYS A 77 -12.92 -0.49 -14.41
N GLY A 78 -13.56 -0.31 -13.25
CA GLY A 78 -14.49 -1.31 -12.70
C GLY A 78 -13.87 -2.37 -11.81
N THR A 79 -12.54 -2.39 -11.62
CA THR A 79 -11.89 -3.29 -10.66
C THR A 79 -12.44 -3.03 -9.25
N SER A 80 -12.79 -4.10 -8.52
CA SER A 80 -13.36 -3.97 -7.18
C SER A 80 -12.36 -3.46 -6.15
N THR A 81 -12.87 -2.86 -5.09
CA THR A 81 -12.06 -2.42 -3.94
C THR A 81 -11.28 -3.57 -3.35
N GLU A 82 -11.91 -4.73 -3.21
CA GLU A 82 -11.32 -5.96 -2.66
C GLU A 82 -10.13 -6.43 -3.50
N LYS A 83 -10.29 -6.45 -4.82
CA LYS A 83 -9.23 -6.87 -5.74
C LYS A 83 -8.04 -5.91 -5.70
N ILE A 84 -8.30 -4.61 -5.77
CA ILE A 84 -7.23 -3.59 -5.68
C ILE A 84 -6.46 -3.76 -4.36
N THR A 85 -7.19 -3.86 -3.24
CA THR A 85 -6.59 -4.02 -1.91
C THR A 85 -5.77 -5.30 -1.81
N ARG A 86 -6.28 -6.40 -2.36
CA ARG A 86 -5.56 -7.69 -2.37
C ARG A 86 -4.30 -7.63 -3.23
N ASP A 87 -4.35 -7.04 -4.40
CA ASP A 87 -3.21 -6.92 -5.30
C ASP A 87 -2.09 -6.05 -4.68
N LEU A 88 -2.46 -4.99 -3.97
CA LEU A 88 -1.49 -4.18 -3.21
C LEU A 88 -0.87 -4.95 -2.03
N ASN A 89 -1.65 -5.78 -1.33
CA ASN A 89 -1.12 -6.67 -0.30
C ASN A 89 -0.14 -7.69 -0.90
N ILE A 90 -0.44 -8.27 -2.06
CA ILE A 90 0.48 -9.20 -2.75
C ILE A 90 1.81 -8.51 -3.10
N TRP A 91 1.75 -7.28 -3.61
CA TRP A 91 2.95 -6.51 -3.87
C TRP A 91 3.76 -6.29 -2.59
N LEU A 92 3.09 -5.93 -1.49
CA LEU A 92 3.70 -5.70 -0.19
C LEU A 92 4.36 -6.97 0.36
N GLU A 93 3.66 -8.12 0.30
CA GLU A 93 4.20 -9.44 0.69
C GLU A 93 5.50 -9.75 -0.07
N LYS A 94 5.51 -9.59 -1.38
CA LYS A 94 6.70 -9.81 -2.22
C LYS A 94 7.84 -8.87 -1.85
N THR A 95 7.52 -7.62 -1.53
CA THR A 95 8.51 -6.62 -1.13
C THR A 95 9.14 -6.97 0.22
N ILE A 96 8.33 -7.35 1.20
CA ILE A 96 8.80 -7.77 2.53
C ILE A 96 9.68 -9.02 2.42
N LEU A 97 9.32 -9.99 1.59
CA LEU A 97 10.08 -11.24 1.41
C LEU A 97 11.47 -11.03 0.79
N LYS A 98 11.75 -9.89 0.17
CA LYS A 98 13.11 -9.57 -0.29
C LYS A 98 14.09 -9.41 0.86
N LYS A 99 13.67 -8.77 1.95
CA LYS A 99 14.43 -8.57 3.18
C LYS A 99 13.52 -8.64 4.41
N PRO A 100 13.07 -9.85 4.81
CA PRO A 100 12.08 -10.00 5.86
C PRO A 100 12.49 -9.41 7.21
N GLY A 101 13.79 -9.40 7.51
CA GLY A 101 14.32 -8.84 8.77
C GLY A 101 14.21 -7.32 8.88
N GLU A 102 13.93 -6.62 7.79
CA GLU A 102 13.79 -5.15 7.81
C GLU A 102 12.36 -4.69 8.08
N TRP A 103 11.37 -5.60 8.03
CA TRP A 103 9.99 -5.26 8.36
C TRP A 103 9.70 -5.44 9.85
N ILE A 104 8.91 -4.52 10.43
CA ILE A 104 8.59 -4.53 11.86
C ILE A 104 7.46 -5.51 12.15
N TRP A 105 7.79 -6.79 12.31
CA TRP A 105 6.85 -7.86 12.61
C TRP A 105 6.09 -7.69 13.93
N SER A 106 6.71 -7.06 14.92
CA SER A 106 6.11 -6.81 16.24
C SER A 106 4.92 -5.84 16.20
N HIS A 107 4.72 -5.12 15.10
CA HIS A 107 3.57 -4.25 14.89
C HIS A 107 2.23 -5.01 14.86
N ASN A 108 2.24 -6.31 14.76
CA ASN A 108 1.06 -7.18 14.69
C ASN A 108 -0.01 -6.70 13.70
N ARG A 109 0.31 -6.81 12.44
CA ARG A 109 -0.52 -6.36 11.31
C ARG A 109 -1.92 -7.02 11.26
N TRP A 110 -2.07 -8.19 11.90
CA TRP A 110 -3.28 -9.03 11.85
C TRP A 110 -4.21 -8.88 13.05
N LYS A 111 -3.83 -8.20 14.09
CA LYS A 111 -4.61 -8.11 15.35
C LYS A 111 -5.74 -7.09 15.26
#